data_87938703471e236d5913eddafc5918c7
#
_entry.id   87938703471e236d5913eddafc5918c7
#
_cell.length_a   1.000
_cell.length_b   1.000
_cell.length_c   1.000
_cell.angle_alpha   90.00
_cell.angle_beta   90.00
_cell.angle_gamma   90.00
#
_symmetry.space_group_name_H-M   'P 1'
#
loop_
_entity.id
_entity.type
_entity.pdbx_description
1 polymer ?
#
loop_
_entity_poly.entity_id
_entity_poly.type
_entity_poly.pdbx_seq_one_letter_code
_entity_poly.pdbx_strand_id
1 'polypeptide(L)'
;MNRILRTIASVALIASALSVSAQEKTIVFADRNIRSFEKSIGAGHNIVPVDEYVEFIKTFNADIITFNEFETVTSREGAEKMAEVAKELGMFGYFIESYPKGGDGFYGNVILSKWPIINTASRQMTYKNYKGEGYYQFNEDPEREQYGADQRSVGYADILVPVSATESKIIRVVTAHFDHQGKDAVRTRQATESVQFAGLANPPYPTVMMGDLNTSRESVLQPLFAVGDHIGYYWVDHVFTFPKGKFTKVDWKSPNSGPLSDHEPVIATLKVTL
;
A
#
# COMPACT_ATOMS: atom_id res chain seq x y z
N MET A 1 0.86 -0.89 -83.79
CA MET A 1 1.71 -1.43 -82.68
C MET A 1 1.82 -0.39 -81.60
N ASN A 2 0.96 -0.43 -80.59
CA ASN A 2 0.96 0.52 -79.46
C ASN A 2 1.53 -0.18 -78.23
N ARG A 3 2.67 0.33 -77.76
CA ARG A 3 3.29 -0.07 -76.51
C ARG A 3 2.66 0.76 -75.34
N ILE A 4 1.94 0.11 -74.46
CA ILE A 4 1.43 0.71 -73.26
C ILE A 4 2.55 0.61 -72.24
N LEU A 5 3.13 1.73 -71.80
CA LEU A 5 3.99 1.81 -70.61
C LEU A 5 3.10 1.74 -69.36
N ARG A 6 3.29 0.73 -68.54
CA ARG A 6 2.73 0.67 -67.18
C ARG A 6 3.73 1.30 -66.25
N THR A 7 3.40 2.45 -65.69
CA THR A 7 4.13 3.08 -64.59
C THR A 7 3.66 2.41 -63.30
N ILE A 8 4.55 1.69 -62.62
CA ILE A 8 4.31 1.14 -61.28
C ILE A 8 4.72 2.23 -60.33
N ALA A 9 3.75 2.86 -59.65
CA ALA A 9 3.99 3.75 -58.52
C ALA A 9 4.23 2.91 -57.25
N SER A 10 5.47 2.86 -56.80
CA SER A 10 5.82 2.25 -55.49
C SER A 10 5.43 3.23 -54.38
N VAL A 11 4.37 2.90 -53.63
CA VAL A 11 4.02 3.60 -52.41
C VAL A 11 4.93 3.07 -51.29
N ALA A 12 5.93 3.86 -50.91
CA ALA A 12 6.73 3.59 -49.74
C ALA A 12 5.91 3.91 -48.48
N LEU A 13 5.46 2.89 -47.79
CA LEU A 13 4.83 3.02 -46.46
C LEU A 13 5.93 3.35 -45.45
N ILE A 14 6.08 4.61 -45.09
CA ILE A 14 6.94 5.01 -43.96
C ILE A 14 6.20 4.66 -42.69
N ALA A 15 6.49 3.49 -42.13
CA ALA A 15 6.10 3.14 -40.76
C ALA A 15 6.96 3.99 -39.81
N SER A 16 6.45 5.13 -39.37
CA SER A 16 7.01 5.86 -38.26
C SER A 16 6.78 5.00 -36.99
N ALA A 17 7.82 4.27 -36.59
CA ALA A 17 7.84 3.68 -35.28
C ALA A 17 7.82 4.82 -34.25
N LEU A 18 6.66 5.08 -33.67
CA LEU A 18 6.53 5.91 -32.49
C LEU A 18 7.33 5.18 -31.39
N SER A 19 8.56 5.59 -31.18
CA SER A 19 9.31 5.18 -30.00
C SER A 19 8.57 5.76 -28.78
N VAL A 20 7.81 4.93 -28.09
CA VAL A 20 7.30 5.28 -26.76
C VAL A 20 8.52 5.48 -25.89
N SER A 21 8.92 6.74 -25.71
CA SER A 21 10.01 7.09 -24.80
C SER A 21 9.58 6.70 -23.40
N ALA A 22 10.31 5.77 -22.80
CA ALA A 22 10.13 5.45 -21.39
C ALA A 22 10.36 6.72 -20.57
N GLN A 23 9.35 7.15 -19.81
CA GLN A 23 9.42 8.39 -19.03
C GLN A 23 9.77 8.08 -17.58
N GLU A 24 10.76 8.81 -17.08
CA GLU A 24 11.12 8.73 -15.64
C GLU A 24 10.16 9.61 -14.83
N LYS A 25 9.65 9.08 -13.75
CA LYS A 25 8.83 9.79 -12.78
C LYS A 25 9.39 9.61 -11.38
N THR A 26 9.53 10.71 -10.66
CA THR A 26 9.83 10.68 -9.22
C THR A 26 8.53 10.81 -8.44
N ILE A 27 8.33 9.93 -7.48
CA ILE A 27 7.12 9.83 -6.66
C ILE A 27 7.52 9.71 -5.21
N VAL A 28 6.83 10.43 -4.34
CA VAL A 28 7.02 10.35 -2.89
C VAL A 28 5.94 9.46 -2.30
N PHE A 29 6.38 8.36 -1.69
CA PHE A 29 5.53 7.40 -0.98
C PHE A 29 5.73 7.58 0.53
N ALA A 30 4.66 7.47 1.29
CA ALA A 30 4.72 7.44 2.74
C ALA A 30 3.88 6.30 3.29
N ASP A 31 4.32 5.71 4.38
CA ASP A 31 3.56 4.71 5.14
C ASP A 31 3.58 5.04 6.63
N ARG A 32 2.49 4.72 7.32
CA ARG A 32 2.39 4.91 8.75
C ARG A 32 1.31 4.04 9.38
N ASN A 33 1.67 3.35 10.46
CA ASN A 33 0.69 2.86 11.41
C ASN A 33 0.20 4.04 12.25
N ILE A 34 -1.10 4.34 12.24
CA ILE A 34 -1.69 5.51 12.90
C ILE A 34 -2.32 5.20 14.25
N ARG A 35 -2.23 3.95 14.69
CA ARG A 35 -2.78 3.54 15.99
C ARG A 35 -4.21 4.03 16.21
N SER A 36 -5.08 3.92 15.21
CA SER A 36 -6.47 4.37 15.29
C SER A 36 -6.65 5.82 15.80
N PHE A 37 -5.69 6.70 15.46
CA PHE A 37 -5.62 8.09 15.96
C PHE A 37 -5.40 8.23 17.48
N GLU A 38 -4.96 7.19 18.18
CA GLU A 38 -4.64 7.30 19.59
C GLU A 38 -3.21 7.81 19.82
N LYS A 39 -3.03 8.69 20.81
CA LYS A 39 -1.68 9.12 21.25
C LYS A 39 -0.90 7.94 21.81
N SER A 40 0.39 7.90 21.52
CA SER A 40 1.29 6.87 22.05
C SER A 40 1.56 6.97 23.56
N ILE A 41 1.27 8.12 24.15
CA ILE A 41 1.62 8.45 25.55
C ILE A 41 0.36 8.79 26.32
N GLY A 42 0.22 8.19 27.51
CA GLY A 42 -0.83 8.47 28.47
C GLY A 42 -1.77 7.29 28.72
N ALA A 43 -2.39 7.28 29.92
CA ALA A 43 -3.43 6.32 30.25
C ALA A 43 -4.76 6.81 29.67
N GLY A 44 -5.46 5.96 28.92
CA GLY A 44 -6.76 6.24 28.32
C GLY A 44 -6.69 6.45 26.80
N HIS A 45 -7.87 6.41 26.17
CA HIS A 45 -8.03 6.62 24.74
C HIS A 45 -7.94 8.13 24.42
N ASN A 46 -6.73 8.67 24.37
CA ASN A 46 -6.50 10.05 23.97
C ASN A 46 -6.45 10.14 22.43
N ILE A 47 -7.58 10.42 21.83
CA ILE A 47 -7.70 10.54 20.38
C ILE A 47 -7.05 11.84 19.91
N VAL A 48 -6.23 11.75 18.87
CA VAL A 48 -5.68 12.92 18.16
C VAL A 48 -6.76 13.49 17.26
N PRO A 49 -7.05 14.79 17.32
CA PRO A 49 -7.93 15.44 16.34
C PRO A 49 -7.44 15.21 14.90
N VAL A 50 -8.37 15.02 13.97
CA VAL A 50 -8.04 14.76 12.56
C VAL A 50 -7.21 15.87 11.94
N ASP A 51 -7.52 17.12 12.24
CA ASP A 51 -6.80 18.32 11.77
C ASP A 51 -5.33 18.33 12.23
N GLU A 52 -5.05 18.00 13.51
CA GLU A 52 -3.68 17.88 14.04
C GLU A 52 -2.90 16.78 13.27
N TYR A 53 -3.57 15.66 13.00
CA TYR A 53 -2.97 14.55 12.25
C TYR A 53 -2.71 14.92 10.80
N VAL A 54 -3.67 15.59 10.14
CA VAL A 54 -3.57 16.03 8.75
C VAL A 54 -2.44 17.04 8.57
N GLU A 55 -2.27 18.00 9.49
CA GLU A 55 -1.16 18.96 9.44
C GLU A 55 0.20 18.24 9.52
N PHE A 56 0.31 17.21 10.34
CA PHE A 56 1.53 16.40 10.38
C PHE A 56 1.75 15.63 9.07
N ILE A 57 0.72 14.98 8.52
CA ILE A 57 0.80 14.25 7.25
C ILE A 57 1.20 15.16 6.09
N LYS A 58 0.72 16.40 6.04
CA LYS A 58 1.10 17.39 5.02
C LYS A 58 2.62 17.62 4.97
N THR A 59 3.31 17.49 6.11
CA THR A 59 4.79 17.63 6.15
C THR A 59 5.53 16.55 5.36
N PHE A 60 4.90 15.41 5.06
CA PHE A 60 5.50 14.34 4.26
C PHE A 60 5.68 14.74 2.79
N ASN A 61 4.85 15.67 2.32
CA ASN A 61 4.73 16.07 0.91
C ASN A 61 4.61 14.83 -0.02
N ALA A 62 3.91 13.80 0.46
CA ALA A 62 3.78 12.54 -0.22
C ALA A 62 2.73 12.61 -1.33
N ASP A 63 2.97 11.87 -2.42
CA ASP A 63 2.01 11.71 -3.53
C ASP A 63 1.05 10.55 -3.28
N ILE A 64 1.53 9.53 -2.58
CA ILE A 64 0.78 8.32 -2.22
C ILE A 64 1.11 7.98 -0.76
N ILE A 65 0.08 7.66 0.01
CA ILE A 65 0.21 7.35 1.44
C ILE A 65 -0.53 6.06 1.74
N THR A 66 0.07 5.21 2.55
CA THR A 66 -0.61 4.06 3.16
C THR A 66 -0.70 4.24 4.67
N PHE A 67 -1.81 3.78 5.23
CA PHE A 67 -1.99 3.73 6.68
C PHE A 67 -2.37 2.34 7.13
N ASN A 68 -1.82 1.94 8.26
CA ASN A 68 -2.25 0.78 9.01
C ASN A 68 -2.96 1.22 10.31
N GLU A 69 -3.73 0.33 10.92
CA GLU A 69 -4.55 0.60 12.10
C GLU A 69 -5.54 1.75 11.92
N PHE A 70 -6.13 1.84 10.75
CA PHE A 70 -7.19 2.82 10.49
C PHE A 70 -8.56 2.26 10.93
N GLU A 71 -9.38 3.10 11.54
CA GLU A 71 -10.76 2.77 11.88
C GLU A 71 -11.74 3.68 11.16
N THR A 72 -12.83 3.08 10.69
CA THR A 72 -14.04 3.81 10.24
C THR A 72 -15.05 3.80 11.37
N VAL A 73 -16.23 4.27 11.20
CA VAL A 73 -17.36 4.40 12.13
C VAL A 73 -17.45 3.27 13.18
N THR A 74 -16.45 3.16 14.06
CA THR A 74 -16.42 2.17 15.15
C THR A 74 -17.05 2.71 16.43
N SER A 75 -17.27 1.84 17.42
CA SER A 75 -17.73 2.28 18.74
C SER A 75 -16.73 3.18 19.48
N ARG A 76 -15.44 3.10 19.13
CA ARG A 76 -14.37 3.96 19.63
C ARG A 76 -14.33 5.30 18.87
N GLU A 77 -14.59 5.25 17.59
CA GLU A 77 -14.55 6.37 16.66
C GLU A 77 -15.81 6.42 15.81
N GLY A 78 -16.75 7.30 16.17
CA GLY A 78 -18.04 7.42 15.52
C GLY A 78 -18.04 8.17 14.18
N ALA A 79 -16.87 8.60 13.65
CA ALA A 79 -16.77 9.39 12.43
C ALA A 79 -16.12 8.63 11.28
N GLU A 80 -16.49 8.97 10.03
CA GLU A 80 -15.86 8.45 8.81
C GLU A 80 -14.55 9.22 8.54
N LYS A 81 -13.52 8.88 9.32
CA LYS A 81 -12.24 9.61 9.30
C LYS A 81 -11.46 9.47 7.99
N MET A 82 -11.59 8.37 7.27
CA MET A 82 -10.86 8.24 6.00
C MET A 82 -11.34 9.27 4.98
N ALA A 83 -12.64 9.47 4.85
CA ALA A 83 -13.19 10.47 3.93
C ALA A 83 -12.79 11.89 4.34
N GLU A 84 -12.76 12.17 5.66
CA GLU A 84 -12.33 13.46 6.19
C GLU A 84 -10.84 13.70 5.90
N VAL A 85 -9.95 12.77 6.23
CA VAL A 85 -8.50 12.87 5.95
C VAL A 85 -8.24 13.00 4.46
N ALA A 86 -8.86 12.18 3.63
CA ALA A 86 -8.71 12.22 2.17
C ALA A 86 -9.14 13.59 1.61
N LYS A 87 -10.25 14.15 2.09
CA LYS A 87 -10.76 15.47 1.68
C LYS A 87 -9.78 16.58 2.08
N GLU A 88 -9.31 16.60 3.32
CA GLU A 88 -8.38 17.62 3.81
C GLU A 88 -7.01 17.59 3.14
N LEU A 89 -6.59 16.40 2.67
CA LEU A 89 -5.36 16.23 1.89
C LEU A 89 -5.57 16.41 0.38
N GLY A 90 -6.82 16.53 -0.10
CA GLY A 90 -7.14 16.58 -1.52
C GLY A 90 -6.78 15.30 -2.26
N MET A 91 -6.94 14.13 -1.62
CA MET A 91 -6.54 12.83 -2.15
C MET A 91 -7.75 11.93 -2.40
N PHE A 92 -7.59 11.00 -3.34
CA PHE A 92 -8.47 9.83 -3.49
C PHE A 92 -8.12 8.80 -2.43
N GLY A 93 -9.13 8.07 -1.90
CA GLY A 93 -8.94 7.09 -0.84
C GLY A 93 -9.55 5.73 -1.13
N TYR A 94 -8.92 4.68 -0.61
CA TYR A 94 -9.43 3.32 -0.59
C TYR A 94 -9.21 2.71 0.79
N PHE A 95 -10.31 2.26 1.43
CA PHE A 95 -10.27 1.54 2.71
C PHE A 95 -10.23 0.04 2.48
N ILE A 96 -9.36 -0.65 3.19
CA ILE A 96 -9.13 -2.10 3.12
C ILE A 96 -9.57 -2.70 4.44
N GLU A 97 -10.73 -3.33 4.44
CA GLU A 97 -11.29 -3.94 5.64
C GLU A 97 -10.47 -5.13 6.11
N SER A 98 -10.17 -5.15 7.40
CA SER A 98 -9.60 -6.32 8.09
C SER A 98 -10.69 -7.07 8.85
N TYR A 99 -11.41 -6.41 9.77
CA TYR A 99 -12.51 -7.01 10.53
C TYR A 99 -13.47 -5.93 11.05
N PRO A 100 -14.74 -6.31 11.34
CA PRO A 100 -15.69 -5.43 12.02
C PRO A 100 -15.23 -5.12 13.44
N LYS A 101 -15.25 -3.85 13.85
CA LYS A 101 -14.77 -3.41 15.16
C LYS A 101 -15.79 -2.55 15.90
N GLY A 102 -16.87 -3.17 16.35
CA GLY A 102 -17.92 -2.52 17.11
C GLY A 102 -18.68 -1.44 16.32
N GLY A 103 -19.94 -1.21 16.64
CA GLY A 103 -20.82 -0.35 15.84
C GLY A 103 -20.98 -0.90 14.42
N ASP A 104 -21.09 0.00 13.45
CA ASP A 104 -21.17 -0.33 12.02
C ASP A 104 -19.80 -0.18 11.32
N GLY A 105 -18.72 -0.05 12.09
CA GLY A 105 -17.39 0.27 11.58
C GLY A 105 -16.44 -0.90 11.47
N PHE A 106 -15.31 -0.61 10.85
CA PHE A 106 -14.25 -1.57 10.53
C PHE A 106 -12.89 -1.06 10.98
N TYR A 107 -12.01 -1.99 11.30
CA TYR A 107 -10.58 -1.78 11.45
C TYR A 107 -9.88 -2.29 10.18
N GLY A 108 -8.86 -1.58 9.72
CA GLY A 108 -8.18 -1.97 8.50
C GLY A 108 -7.00 -1.08 8.13
N ASN A 109 -6.79 -1.00 6.83
CA ASN A 109 -5.72 -0.22 6.22
C ASN A 109 -6.29 0.76 5.19
N VAL A 110 -5.52 1.78 4.83
CA VAL A 110 -5.94 2.79 3.86
C VAL A 110 -4.85 3.04 2.83
N ILE A 111 -5.24 3.29 1.59
CA ILE A 111 -4.38 3.85 0.54
C ILE A 111 -4.98 5.20 0.14
N LEU A 112 -4.18 6.27 0.23
CA LEU A 112 -4.51 7.60 -0.28
C LEU A 112 -3.58 7.94 -1.45
N SER A 113 -4.12 8.63 -2.46
CA SER A 113 -3.35 9.05 -3.64
C SER A 113 -3.78 10.43 -4.13
N LYS A 114 -2.83 11.28 -4.51
CA LYS A 114 -3.09 12.52 -5.26
C LYS A 114 -3.73 12.27 -6.64
N TRP A 115 -3.58 11.06 -7.16
CA TRP A 115 -4.04 10.69 -8.51
C TRP A 115 -5.17 9.68 -8.43
N PRO A 116 -6.02 9.61 -9.49
CA PRO A 116 -7.18 8.72 -9.50
C PRO A 116 -6.81 7.25 -9.25
N ILE A 117 -7.56 6.62 -8.35
CA ILE A 117 -7.57 5.17 -8.14
C ILE A 117 -8.56 4.58 -9.14
N ILE A 118 -8.10 3.67 -10.00
CA ILE A 118 -8.89 3.12 -11.11
C ILE A 118 -9.28 1.65 -10.92
N ASN A 119 -8.62 0.95 -10.01
CA ASN A 119 -8.93 -0.42 -9.65
C ASN A 119 -8.44 -0.72 -8.24
N THR A 120 -9.18 -1.54 -7.51
CA THR A 120 -8.84 -1.93 -6.14
C THR A 120 -9.21 -3.38 -5.89
N ALA A 121 -8.47 -4.04 -5.02
CA ALA A 121 -8.87 -5.31 -4.43
C ALA A 121 -8.27 -5.48 -3.04
N SER A 122 -8.93 -6.27 -2.22
CA SER A 122 -8.44 -6.64 -0.89
C SER A 122 -8.75 -8.10 -0.56
N ARG A 123 -7.99 -8.63 0.39
CA ARG A 123 -8.17 -9.98 0.90
C ARG A 123 -7.79 -10.02 2.37
N GLN A 124 -8.62 -10.69 3.16
CA GLN A 124 -8.26 -11.10 4.51
C GLN A 124 -7.17 -12.18 4.46
N MET A 125 -6.14 -12.03 5.29
CA MET A 125 -5.05 -12.98 5.41
C MET A 125 -5.35 -14.01 6.50
N THR A 126 -4.76 -15.18 6.39
CA THR A 126 -4.88 -16.18 7.43
C THR A 126 -4.07 -15.80 8.66
N TYR A 127 -4.58 -16.14 9.82
CA TYR A 127 -3.89 -16.02 11.10
C TYR A 127 -3.94 -17.36 11.84
N LYS A 128 -3.14 -17.49 12.89
CA LYS A 128 -3.17 -18.66 13.74
C LYS A 128 -3.94 -18.32 15.01
N ASN A 129 -4.95 -19.14 15.38
CA ASN A 129 -5.66 -18.90 16.61
C ASN A 129 -4.73 -18.99 17.83
N TYR A 130 -5.14 -18.44 18.96
CA TYR A 130 -4.32 -18.35 20.17
C TYR A 130 -3.84 -19.71 20.68
N LYS A 131 -4.65 -20.77 20.53
CA LYS A 131 -4.26 -22.15 20.90
C LYS A 131 -3.20 -22.74 19.96
N GLY A 132 -2.98 -22.12 18.81
CA GLY A 132 -2.00 -22.56 17.85
C GLY A 132 -2.39 -23.81 17.07
N GLU A 133 -3.66 -24.15 17.00
CA GLU A 133 -4.18 -25.40 16.45
C GLU A 133 -4.54 -25.33 14.97
N GLY A 134 -4.50 -24.16 14.35
CA GLY A 134 -4.83 -24.04 12.93
C GLY A 134 -4.58 -22.65 12.37
N TYR A 135 -4.76 -22.52 11.05
CA TYR A 135 -4.79 -21.24 10.36
C TYR A 135 -6.23 -20.96 9.92
N TYR A 136 -6.76 -19.83 10.30
CA TYR A 136 -8.14 -19.44 10.06
C TYR A 136 -8.21 -18.09 9.34
N GLN A 137 -9.32 -17.86 8.67
CA GLN A 137 -9.81 -16.51 8.45
C GLN A 137 -10.78 -16.15 9.57
N PHE A 138 -10.92 -14.88 9.88
CA PHE A 138 -11.69 -14.39 11.03
C PHE A 138 -13.10 -14.99 11.14
N ASN A 139 -13.80 -15.13 10.00
CA ASN A 139 -15.16 -15.67 9.97
C ASN A 139 -15.22 -17.21 10.15
N GLU A 140 -14.11 -17.89 10.03
CA GLU A 140 -13.99 -19.35 10.09
C GLU A 140 -13.53 -19.82 11.47
N ASP A 141 -12.98 -18.92 12.31
CA ASP A 141 -12.54 -19.26 13.66
C ASP A 141 -13.69 -19.20 14.65
N PRO A 142 -14.16 -20.35 15.17
CA PRO A 142 -15.24 -20.39 16.13
C PRO A 142 -14.91 -19.77 17.50
N GLU A 143 -13.63 -19.59 17.79
CA GLU A 143 -13.13 -19.10 19.09
C GLU A 143 -12.59 -17.66 18.99
N ARG A 144 -12.73 -16.96 17.85
CA ARG A 144 -12.18 -15.62 17.60
C ARG A 144 -12.52 -14.58 18.67
N GLU A 145 -13.76 -14.61 19.16
CA GLU A 145 -14.24 -13.67 20.17
C GLU A 145 -13.61 -13.92 21.56
N GLN A 146 -13.22 -15.17 21.83
CA GLN A 146 -12.67 -15.56 23.12
C GLN A 146 -11.20 -15.18 23.27
N TYR A 147 -10.44 -15.10 22.18
CA TYR A 147 -8.99 -14.95 22.22
C TYR A 147 -8.48 -13.63 21.62
N GLY A 148 -9.37 -12.75 21.18
CA GLY A 148 -9.00 -11.40 20.72
C GLY A 148 -8.05 -11.38 19.52
N ALA A 149 -8.08 -12.40 18.67
CA ALA A 149 -7.24 -12.45 17.48
C ALA A 149 -7.68 -11.37 16.47
N ASP A 150 -6.72 -10.56 16.04
CA ASP A 150 -6.97 -9.52 15.04
C ASP A 150 -6.82 -10.07 13.63
N GLN A 151 -7.90 -10.10 12.88
CA GLN A 151 -7.85 -10.41 11.45
C GLN A 151 -7.01 -9.35 10.72
N ARG A 152 -6.06 -9.81 9.92
CA ARG A 152 -5.22 -8.95 9.09
C ARG A 152 -5.64 -9.01 7.63
N SER A 153 -5.30 -7.97 6.87
CA SER A 153 -5.62 -7.88 5.45
C SER A 153 -4.47 -7.33 4.63
N VAL A 154 -4.49 -7.69 3.36
CA VAL A 154 -3.69 -7.10 2.30
C VAL A 154 -4.62 -6.51 1.25
N GLY A 155 -4.28 -5.35 0.71
CA GLY A 155 -5.03 -4.75 -0.38
C GLY A 155 -4.13 -3.97 -1.32
N TYR A 156 -4.64 -3.70 -2.52
CA TYR A 156 -3.94 -2.86 -3.47
C TYR A 156 -4.88 -1.87 -4.17
N ALA A 157 -4.26 -0.80 -4.68
CA ALA A 157 -4.87 0.17 -5.57
C ALA A 157 -4.00 0.33 -6.81
N ASP A 158 -4.61 0.31 -8.00
CA ASP A 158 -4.00 0.69 -9.26
C ASP A 158 -4.28 2.18 -9.50
N ILE A 159 -3.22 2.98 -9.58
CA ILE A 159 -3.25 4.43 -9.56
C ILE A 159 -2.80 4.97 -10.92
N LEU A 160 -3.58 5.87 -11.49
CA LEU A 160 -3.31 6.48 -12.79
C LEU A 160 -2.41 7.70 -12.64
N VAL A 161 -1.10 7.50 -12.74
CA VAL A 161 -0.07 8.53 -12.52
C VAL A 161 0.20 9.31 -13.79
N PRO A 162 0.06 10.66 -13.81
CA PRO A 162 0.39 11.47 -14.97
C PRO A 162 1.91 11.48 -15.19
N VAL A 163 2.33 11.13 -16.39
CA VAL A 163 3.74 11.17 -16.81
C VAL A 163 4.01 12.36 -17.74
N SER A 164 2.97 12.85 -18.43
CA SER A 164 3.00 14.10 -19.20
C SER A 164 1.63 14.80 -19.12
N ALA A 165 1.46 15.91 -19.85
CA ALA A 165 0.18 16.61 -19.94
C ALA A 165 -0.94 15.78 -20.60
N THR A 166 -0.58 14.78 -21.40
CA THR A 166 -1.51 13.98 -22.22
C THR A 166 -1.41 12.48 -21.96
N GLU A 167 -0.46 12.03 -21.15
CA GLU A 167 -0.21 10.61 -20.90
C GLU A 167 -0.16 10.29 -19.42
N SER A 168 -0.80 9.20 -19.04
CA SER A 168 -0.73 8.62 -17.71
C SER A 168 -0.36 7.15 -17.78
N LYS A 169 0.31 6.66 -16.75
CA LYS A 169 0.70 5.25 -16.58
C LYS A 169 0.16 4.73 -15.26
N ILE A 170 0.06 3.42 -15.15
CA ILE A 170 -0.44 2.78 -13.94
C ILE A 170 0.72 2.37 -13.05
N ILE A 171 0.60 2.69 -11.76
CA ILE A 171 1.41 2.13 -10.67
C ILE A 171 0.47 1.41 -9.72
N ARG A 172 0.86 0.21 -9.29
CA ARG A 172 0.16 -0.49 -8.21
C ARG A 172 0.78 -0.14 -6.86
N VAL A 173 -0.07 0.16 -5.89
CA VAL A 173 0.34 0.31 -4.49
C VAL A 173 -0.35 -0.75 -3.67
N VAL A 174 0.40 -1.45 -2.86
CA VAL A 174 -0.05 -2.53 -1.97
C VAL A 174 0.20 -2.10 -0.55
N THR A 175 -0.74 -2.34 0.36
CA THR A 175 -0.49 -2.23 1.80
C THR A 175 -0.98 -3.46 2.53
N ALA A 176 -0.29 -3.80 3.60
CA ALA A 176 -0.65 -4.89 4.49
C ALA A 176 -0.23 -4.56 5.92
N HIS A 177 -1.00 -5.06 6.87
CA HIS A 177 -0.63 -5.08 8.28
C HIS A 177 -0.58 -6.54 8.72
N PHE A 178 0.61 -7.04 9.12
CA PHE A 178 0.79 -8.43 9.52
C PHE A 178 0.43 -8.64 10.99
N ASP A 179 0.28 -9.89 11.37
CA ASP A 179 -0.07 -10.28 12.73
C ASP A 179 1.03 -9.89 13.73
N HIS A 180 0.67 -9.13 14.78
CA HIS A 180 1.59 -8.70 15.82
C HIS A 180 1.80 -9.76 16.91
N GLN A 181 0.78 -10.58 17.21
CA GLN A 181 0.83 -11.63 18.23
C GLN A 181 1.37 -12.95 17.68
N GLY A 182 1.28 -13.13 16.35
CA GLY A 182 1.66 -14.34 15.67
C GLY A 182 3.14 -14.67 15.78
N LYS A 183 3.43 -15.98 15.67
CA LYS A 183 4.80 -16.46 15.50
C LYS A 183 5.30 -16.08 14.09
N ASP A 184 6.61 -16.09 13.90
CA ASP A 184 7.25 -15.82 12.61
C ASP A 184 6.63 -16.60 11.44
N ALA A 185 6.23 -17.88 11.69
CA ALA A 185 5.56 -18.70 10.68
C ALA A 185 4.24 -18.11 10.16
N VAL A 186 3.48 -17.40 11.01
CA VAL A 186 2.25 -16.70 10.60
C VAL A 186 2.60 -15.55 9.67
N ARG A 187 3.56 -14.70 10.05
CA ARG A 187 4.01 -13.56 9.23
C ARG A 187 4.64 -14.00 7.92
N THR A 188 5.43 -15.10 7.91
CA THR A 188 5.95 -15.68 6.66
C THR A 188 4.83 -16.16 5.75
N ARG A 189 3.77 -16.76 6.30
CA ARG A 189 2.59 -17.13 5.54
C ARG A 189 1.87 -15.90 4.98
N GLN A 190 1.67 -14.85 5.78
CA GLN A 190 1.06 -13.60 5.35
C GLN A 190 1.89 -12.89 4.28
N ALA A 191 3.24 -12.94 4.36
CA ALA A 191 4.12 -12.48 3.29
C ALA A 191 3.91 -13.25 1.98
N THR A 192 3.78 -14.60 2.07
CA THR A 192 3.48 -15.45 0.92
C THR A 192 2.10 -15.13 0.32
N GLU A 193 1.09 -14.97 1.15
CA GLU A 193 -0.27 -14.61 0.72
C GLU A 193 -0.30 -13.23 0.04
N SER A 194 0.48 -12.26 0.54
CA SER A 194 0.63 -10.94 -0.08
C SER A 194 1.26 -11.03 -1.47
N VAL A 195 2.34 -11.82 -1.62
CA VAL A 195 2.98 -12.07 -2.92
C VAL A 195 2.00 -12.68 -3.92
N GLN A 196 1.23 -13.67 -3.50
CA GLN A 196 0.27 -14.37 -4.34
C GLN A 196 -0.91 -13.47 -4.73
N PHE A 197 -1.51 -12.79 -3.75
CA PHE A 197 -2.70 -11.97 -3.96
C PHE A 197 -2.43 -10.77 -4.86
N ALA A 198 -1.37 -10.02 -4.60
CA ALA A 198 -1.03 -8.84 -5.38
C ALA A 198 -0.22 -9.15 -6.66
N GLY A 199 0.12 -10.42 -6.90
CA GLY A 199 0.87 -10.88 -8.07
C GLY A 199 2.31 -10.36 -8.10
N LEU A 200 2.95 -10.18 -6.93
CA LEU A 200 4.24 -9.49 -6.80
C LEU A 200 5.41 -10.19 -7.47
N ALA A 201 5.30 -11.51 -7.71
CA ALA A 201 6.34 -12.26 -8.44
C ALA A 201 6.42 -11.87 -9.93
N ASN A 202 5.30 -11.43 -10.52
CA ASN A 202 5.23 -10.94 -11.89
C ASN A 202 4.14 -9.85 -11.98
N PRO A 203 4.36 -8.66 -11.41
CA PRO A 203 3.33 -7.64 -11.30
C PRO A 203 2.97 -7.05 -12.68
N PRO A 204 1.68 -6.77 -12.95
CA PRO A 204 1.24 -6.21 -14.21
C PRO A 204 1.72 -4.76 -14.42
N TYR A 205 2.04 -4.09 -13.33
CA TYR A 205 2.52 -2.70 -13.30
C TYR A 205 3.69 -2.55 -12.32
N PRO A 206 4.53 -1.52 -12.46
CA PRO A 206 5.46 -1.14 -11.40
C PRO A 206 4.70 -1.03 -10.07
N THR A 207 5.17 -1.76 -9.05
CA THR A 207 4.43 -1.93 -7.80
C THR A 207 5.28 -1.52 -6.61
N VAL A 208 4.67 -0.80 -5.66
CA VAL A 208 5.26 -0.49 -4.35
C VAL A 208 4.38 -1.13 -3.28
N MET A 209 4.97 -1.88 -2.36
CA MET A 209 4.29 -2.40 -1.17
C MET A 209 4.87 -1.74 0.06
N MET A 210 3.99 -1.22 0.91
CA MET A 210 4.32 -0.58 2.18
C MET A 210 3.40 -1.11 3.27
N GLY A 211 3.87 -1.05 4.51
CA GLY A 211 3.03 -1.39 5.66
C GLY A 211 3.80 -1.89 6.86
N ASP A 212 3.06 -2.04 7.95
CA ASP A 212 3.51 -2.64 9.19
C ASP A 212 3.53 -4.17 9.07
N LEU A 213 4.71 -4.72 8.86
CA LEU A 213 4.90 -6.17 8.70
C LEU A 213 5.21 -6.89 10.02
N ASN A 214 5.15 -6.16 11.15
CA ASN A 214 5.33 -6.66 12.51
C ASN A 214 6.59 -7.53 12.73
N THR A 215 7.62 -7.31 11.92
CA THR A 215 8.91 -7.98 12.01
C THR A 215 9.97 -7.25 11.21
N SER A 216 11.19 -7.16 11.73
CA SER A 216 12.37 -6.69 10.99
C SER A 216 13.21 -7.85 10.45
N ARG A 217 12.79 -9.11 10.65
CA ARG A 217 13.56 -10.31 10.27
C ARG A 217 13.42 -10.63 8.79
N GLU A 218 14.50 -10.51 8.04
CA GLU A 218 14.55 -10.85 6.60
C GLU A 218 14.09 -12.28 6.34
N SER A 219 14.49 -13.26 7.19
CA SER A 219 14.07 -14.65 7.05
C SER A 219 12.56 -14.87 7.10
N VAL A 220 11.83 -14.03 7.85
CA VAL A 220 10.37 -14.05 7.94
C VAL A 220 9.74 -13.44 6.70
N LEU A 221 10.34 -12.38 6.17
CA LEU A 221 9.89 -11.67 4.97
C LEU A 221 10.50 -12.22 3.68
N GLN A 222 11.18 -13.36 3.75
CA GLN A 222 11.85 -14.00 2.61
C GLN A 222 10.98 -14.10 1.34
N PRO A 223 9.66 -14.39 1.40
CA PRO A 223 8.81 -14.38 0.21
C PRO A 223 8.80 -13.04 -0.55
N LEU A 224 8.88 -11.90 0.16
CA LEU A 224 8.97 -10.56 -0.45
C LEU A 224 10.37 -10.30 -0.99
N PHE A 225 11.42 -10.59 -0.22
CA PHE A 225 12.82 -10.46 -0.65
C PHE A 225 13.16 -11.29 -1.88
N ALA A 226 12.53 -12.45 -2.05
CA ALA A 226 12.74 -13.30 -3.21
C ALA A 226 12.36 -12.62 -4.53
N VAL A 227 11.28 -11.81 -4.53
CA VAL A 227 10.66 -11.27 -5.75
C VAL A 227 10.77 -9.75 -5.91
N GLY A 228 11.13 -9.00 -4.86
CA GLY A 228 11.21 -7.54 -4.85
C GLY A 228 12.55 -7.01 -4.33
N ASP A 229 12.74 -5.70 -4.51
CA ASP A 229 13.80 -4.95 -3.87
C ASP A 229 13.29 -4.35 -2.57
N HIS A 230 14.04 -4.53 -1.49
CA HIS A 230 13.78 -3.91 -0.21
C HIS A 230 14.40 -2.49 -0.19
N ILE A 231 13.57 -1.48 -0.19
CA ILE A 231 13.99 -0.07 -0.24
C ILE A 231 14.50 0.40 1.12
N GLY A 232 13.81 -0.01 2.18
CA GLY A 232 14.16 0.31 3.55
C GLY A 232 13.02 -0.02 4.52
N TYR A 233 13.31 0.20 5.80
CA TYR A 233 12.34 0.03 6.88
C TYR A 233 12.72 0.91 8.08
N TYR A 234 11.76 1.18 8.91
CA TYR A 234 11.97 1.70 10.26
C TYR A 234 11.19 0.83 11.23
N TRP A 235 11.87 0.26 12.21
CA TRP A 235 11.35 -0.71 13.17
C TRP A 235 10.70 -1.93 12.49
N VAL A 236 9.39 -1.89 12.19
CA VAL A 236 8.62 -2.99 11.55
C VAL A 236 7.85 -2.52 10.32
N ASP A 237 7.93 -1.23 9.99
CA ASP A 237 7.30 -0.61 8.83
C ASP A 237 8.25 -0.66 7.63
N HIS A 238 7.82 -1.29 6.55
CA HIS A 238 8.68 -1.64 5.40
C HIS A 238 8.21 -1.02 4.11
N VAL A 239 9.17 -0.82 3.18
CA VAL A 239 8.91 -0.48 1.78
C VAL A 239 9.64 -1.46 0.87
N PHE A 240 8.89 -2.11 -0.02
CA PHE A 240 9.37 -2.98 -1.09
C PHE A 240 8.93 -2.49 -2.44
N THR A 241 9.69 -2.80 -3.50
CA THR A 241 9.35 -2.47 -4.89
C THR A 241 9.44 -3.69 -5.80
N PHE A 242 8.59 -3.74 -6.83
CA PHE A 242 8.45 -4.86 -7.75
C PHE A 242 8.21 -4.36 -9.18
N PRO A 243 8.72 -5.09 -10.22
CA PRO A 243 9.74 -6.12 -10.12
C PRO A 243 11.09 -5.54 -9.69
N LYS A 244 12.04 -6.40 -9.34
CA LYS A 244 13.42 -6.00 -9.00
C LYS A 244 14.04 -5.10 -10.06
N GLY A 245 14.77 -4.07 -9.62
CA GLY A 245 15.47 -3.10 -10.48
C GLY A 245 14.56 -2.10 -11.20
N LYS A 246 13.24 -2.11 -10.94
CA LYS A 246 12.30 -1.19 -11.60
C LYS A 246 12.30 0.22 -11.01
N PHE A 247 12.63 0.33 -9.73
CA PHE A 247 12.67 1.60 -9.00
C PHE A 247 14.09 1.92 -8.54
N THR A 248 14.39 3.22 -8.47
CA THR A 248 15.62 3.72 -7.87
C THR A 248 15.28 4.56 -6.64
N LYS A 249 15.85 4.23 -5.50
CA LYS A 249 15.72 5.04 -4.28
C LYS A 249 16.48 6.36 -4.44
N VAL A 250 15.77 7.47 -4.31
CA VAL A 250 16.32 8.83 -4.39
C VAL A 250 16.54 9.38 -2.99
N ASP A 251 15.55 9.19 -2.08
CA ASP A 251 15.63 9.66 -0.70
C ASP A 251 14.85 8.72 0.23
N TRP A 252 15.19 8.76 1.52
CA TRP A 252 14.55 8.00 2.57
C TRP A 252 14.52 8.81 3.87
N LYS A 253 13.37 8.89 4.51
CA LYS A 253 13.20 9.60 5.78
C LYS A 253 12.28 8.82 6.72
N SER A 254 12.54 8.97 8.01
CA SER A 254 11.63 8.54 9.09
C SER A 254 11.64 9.65 10.14
N PRO A 255 10.84 10.71 9.95
CA PRO A 255 10.80 11.86 10.87
C PRO A 255 10.09 11.48 12.17
N ASN A 256 10.58 12.05 13.27
CA ASN A 256 9.94 11.89 14.58
C ASN A 256 8.54 12.49 14.57
N SER A 257 7.56 11.71 15.03
CA SER A 257 6.14 12.08 15.05
C SER A 257 5.65 12.55 16.43
N GLY A 258 6.52 12.57 17.41
CA GLY A 258 6.12 12.90 18.77
C GLY A 258 5.07 11.91 19.31
N PRO A 259 3.99 12.38 19.96
CA PRO A 259 2.99 11.51 20.56
C PRO A 259 1.88 11.04 19.60
N LEU A 260 1.95 11.36 18.30
CA LEU A 260 0.84 11.11 17.36
C LEU A 260 0.59 9.63 17.06
N SER A 261 1.58 8.77 17.25
CA SER A 261 1.49 7.30 17.18
C SER A 261 2.71 6.71 17.89
N ASP A 262 2.71 5.43 18.16
CA ASP A 262 3.87 4.65 18.62
C ASP A 262 4.77 4.19 17.46
N HIS A 263 4.38 4.45 16.21
CA HIS A 263 5.18 4.26 15.00
C HIS A 263 5.66 5.59 14.42
N GLU A 264 6.87 5.62 13.91
CA GLU A 264 7.35 6.72 13.07
C GLU A 264 6.96 6.47 11.61
N PRO A 265 6.63 7.52 10.83
CA PRO A 265 6.36 7.32 9.40
C PRO A 265 7.61 6.89 8.66
N VAL A 266 7.46 6.12 7.59
CA VAL A 266 8.50 5.90 6.60
C VAL A 266 8.14 6.64 5.32
N ILE A 267 9.10 7.42 4.78
CA ILE A 267 8.91 8.23 3.58
C ILE A 267 10.01 7.87 2.58
N ALA A 268 9.61 7.35 1.44
CA ALA A 268 10.52 6.96 0.36
C ALA A 268 10.27 7.80 -0.90
N THR A 269 11.29 8.51 -1.37
CA THR A 269 11.27 9.14 -2.69
C THR A 269 11.86 8.18 -3.70
N LEU A 270 11.06 7.73 -4.64
CA LEU A 270 11.44 6.71 -5.61
C LEU A 270 11.32 7.26 -7.03
N LYS A 271 12.32 6.96 -7.87
CA LYS A 271 12.27 7.18 -9.30
C LYS A 271 11.91 5.88 -10.00
N VAL A 272 10.99 5.94 -10.95
CA VAL A 272 10.52 4.81 -11.74
C VAL A 272 10.45 5.18 -13.22
N THR A 273 10.82 4.25 -14.09
CA THR A 273 10.62 4.35 -15.53
C THR A 273 9.25 3.75 -15.89
N LEU A 274 8.36 4.55 -16.43
CA LEU A 274 6.96 4.22 -16.74
C LEU A 274 6.69 4.09 -18.22
#